data_97bf70865cebee6bf4b70be253429f7b
#
_entry.id   97bf70865cebee6bf4b70be253429f7b
#
_cell.length_a   1.000
_cell.length_b   1.000
_cell.length_c   1.000
_cell.angle_alpha   90.00
_cell.angle_beta   90.00
_cell.angle_gamma   90.00
#
_symmetry.space_group_name_H-M   'P 1'
#
loop_
_entity.id
_entity.type
_entity.pdbx_description
1 polymer ?
#
loop_
_entity_poly.entity_id
_entity_poly.type
_entity_poly.pdbx_seq_one_letter_code
_entity_poly.pdbx_strand_id
1 'polypeptide(L)'
;MTLKFVKKQNEVGDVWSFFFEPLEPVDFVAGQYLNLTMPGVPPAVSDRLFTIASAPHEPLLQFTTIIGPSHFKQKLNSLKTGQEVEADQLGGDFTWEAVPSALSNDGVKRLFIAGGIGITPYLSIIRYLIHKQQPINATLLYAGKNEKRPFVEELHTAVEIDPTLIIKEYSETRLTLEQLKKDVPNVEHYIVYLAGSQAFSEALGEGLIEDGFPRQQIKYDYFDGYVDLEY
;
A
#
# COMPACT_ATOMS: atom_id res chain seq x y z
N MET A 1 -14.76 -8.00 -13.37
CA MET A 1 -13.73 -8.11 -14.44
C MET A 1 -12.93 -9.39 -14.24
N THR A 2 -12.30 -9.88 -15.29
CA THR A 2 -11.49 -11.09 -15.23
C THR A 2 -10.02 -10.73 -15.35
N LEU A 3 -9.17 -11.28 -14.49
CA LEU A 3 -7.75 -11.09 -14.46
C LEU A 3 -7.05 -12.43 -14.75
N LYS A 4 -6.11 -12.44 -15.68
CA LYS A 4 -5.33 -13.63 -16.04
C LYS A 4 -3.98 -13.60 -15.32
N PHE A 5 -3.68 -14.60 -14.51
CA PHE A 5 -2.41 -14.73 -13.81
C PHE A 5 -1.25 -14.93 -14.77
N VAL A 6 -0.23 -14.09 -14.66
CA VAL A 6 0.97 -14.10 -15.51
C VAL A 6 2.15 -14.74 -14.80
N LYS A 7 2.52 -14.18 -13.64
CA LYS A 7 3.68 -14.62 -12.86
C LYS A 7 3.55 -14.23 -11.40
N LYS A 8 4.38 -14.85 -10.56
CA LYS A 8 4.65 -14.38 -9.21
C LYS A 8 6.15 -14.17 -9.01
N GLN A 9 6.49 -13.33 -8.05
CA GLN A 9 7.86 -12.99 -7.70
C GLN A 9 7.98 -12.94 -6.18
N ASN A 10 9.03 -13.56 -5.63
CA ASN A 10 9.36 -13.37 -4.22
C ASN A 10 10.05 -12.03 -4.05
N GLU A 11 9.56 -11.21 -3.15
CA GLU A 11 10.13 -9.91 -2.85
C GLU A 11 11.13 -10.01 -1.69
N VAL A 12 10.68 -10.56 -0.57
CA VAL A 12 11.51 -10.81 0.61
C VAL A 12 10.80 -11.79 1.55
N GLY A 13 11.51 -12.74 2.12
CA GLY A 13 10.93 -13.71 3.06
C GLY A 13 9.66 -14.37 2.51
N ASP A 14 8.55 -14.24 3.23
CA ASP A 14 7.24 -14.77 2.84
C ASP A 14 6.40 -13.77 2.03
N VAL A 15 6.98 -12.62 1.65
CA VAL A 15 6.30 -11.60 0.85
C VAL A 15 6.43 -11.90 -0.63
N TRP A 16 5.31 -12.01 -1.31
CA TRP A 16 5.24 -12.32 -2.74
C TRP A 16 4.36 -11.33 -3.48
N SER A 17 4.78 -10.94 -4.67
CA SER A 17 4.01 -10.21 -5.66
C SER A 17 3.41 -11.15 -6.70
N PHE A 18 2.16 -10.89 -7.06
CA PHE A 18 1.39 -11.62 -8.06
C PHE A 18 0.99 -10.65 -9.16
N PHE A 19 1.28 -11.00 -10.41
CA PHE A 19 1.07 -10.15 -11.55
C PHE A 19 -0.02 -10.73 -12.44
N PHE A 20 -0.99 -9.88 -12.77
CA PHE A 20 -2.15 -10.26 -13.56
C PHE A 20 -2.31 -9.34 -14.77
N GLU A 21 -2.66 -9.93 -15.90
CA GLU A 21 -3.11 -9.22 -17.09
C GLU A 21 -4.63 -9.04 -17.01
N PRO A 22 -5.16 -7.82 -16.98
CA PRO A 22 -6.59 -7.63 -17.06
C PRO A 22 -7.08 -7.93 -18.47
N LEU A 23 -8.18 -8.69 -18.63
CA LEU A 23 -8.74 -9.02 -19.95
C LEU A 23 -9.48 -7.82 -20.58
N GLU A 24 -9.84 -6.84 -19.77
CA GLU A 24 -10.44 -5.56 -20.17
C GLU A 24 -9.62 -4.43 -19.54
N PRO A 25 -9.54 -3.24 -20.17
CA PRO A 25 -8.84 -2.11 -19.60
C PRO A 25 -9.37 -1.75 -18.21
N VAL A 26 -8.47 -1.55 -17.26
CA VAL A 26 -8.79 -1.12 -15.90
C VAL A 26 -8.30 0.31 -15.72
N ASP A 27 -9.23 1.24 -15.55
CA ASP A 27 -8.93 2.62 -15.24
C ASP A 27 -8.99 2.83 -13.72
N PHE A 28 -7.82 3.02 -13.10
CA PHE A 28 -7.71 3.21 -11.67
C PHE A 28 -6.75 4.35 -11.33
N VAL A 29 -6.90 4.88 -10.13
CA VAL A 29 -6.01 5.90 -9.57
C VAL A 29 -4.98 5.22 -8.65
N ALA A 30 -3.72 5.63 -8.75
CA ALA A 30 -2.65 5.09 -7.91
C ALA A 30 -3.01 5.17 -6.41
N GLY A 31 -2.90 4.04 -5.72
CA GLY A 31 -3.30 3.86 -4.31
C GLY A 31 -4.65 3.19 -4.11
N GLN A 32 -5.44 2.97 -5.16
CA GLN A 32 -6.71 2.23 -5.08
C GLN A 32 -6.50 0.71 -4.92
N TYR A 33 -7.57 0.01 -4.55
CA TYR A 33 -7.63 -1.43 -4.34
C TYR A 33 -8.63 -2.12 -5.27
N LEU A 34 -8.49 -3.43 -5.40
CA LEU A 34 -9.46 -4.36 -5.98
C LEU A 34 -9.78 -5.49 -5.00
N ASN A 35 -10.99 -6.02 -5.06
CA ASN A 35 -11.36 -7.27 -4.44
C ASN A 35 -11.08 -8.43 -5.40
N LEU A 36 -10.26 -9.40 -4.99
CA LEU A 36 -9.97 -10.60 -5.77
C LEU A 36 -10.78 -11.77 -5.24
N THR A 37 -11.44 -12.53 -6.12
CA THR A 37 -12.18 -13.75 -5.78
C THR A 37 -11.44 -14.98 -6.32
N MET A 38 -11.04 -15.89 -5.43
CA MET A 38 -10.30 -17.10 -5.78
C MET A 38 -11.23 -18.26 -6.12
N PRO A 39 -11.15 -18.82 -7.33
CA PRO A 39 -11.95 -19.97 -7.71
C PRO A 39 -11.56 -21.22 -6.91
N GLY A 40 -12.59 -21.97 -6.46
CA GLY A 40 -12.40 -23.22 -5.70
C GLY A 40 -12.03 -23.03 -4.24
N VAL A 41 -12.16 -21.83 -3.70
CA VAL A 41 -12.11 -21.51 -2.26
C VAL A 41 -13.55 -21.40 -1.74
N PRO A 42 -13.85 -21.83 -0.48
CA PRO A 42 -15.20 -21.67 0.08
C PRO A 42 -15.70 -20.22 0.01
N PRO A 43 -16.96 -19.97 -0.40
CA PRO A 43 -17.48 -18.61 -0.63
C PRO A 43 -17.32 -17.63 0.54
N ALA A 44 -17.38 -18.12 1.78
CA ALA A 44 -17.22 -17.27 2.96
C ALA A 44 -15.82 -16.65 3.12
N VAL A 45 -14.81 -17.17 2.40
CA VAL A 45 -13.39 -16.78 2.50
C VAL A 45 -12.71 -16.70 1.14
N SER A 46 -13.50 -16.66 0.05
CA SER A 46 -12.99 -16.71 -1.32
C SER A 46 -12.53 -15.37 -1.86
N ASP A 47 -12.84 -14.27 -1.19
CA ASP A 47 -12.53 -12.92 -1.64
C ASP A 47 -11.63 -12.17 -0.66
N ARG A 48 -10.82 -11.28 -1.20
CA ARG A 48 -9.94 -10.40 -0.43
C ARG A 48 -9.67 -9.11 -1.18
N LEU A 49 -9.71 -8.01 -0.44
CA LEU A 49 -9.26 -6.71 -0.93
C LEU A 49 -7.72 -6.64 -0.97
N PHE A 50 -7.20 -6.11 -2.05
CA PHE A 50 -5.78 -5.86 -2.23
C PHE A 50 -5.55 -4.49 -2.85
N THR A 51 -4.67 -3.72 -2.24
CA THR A 51 -4.16 -2.50 -2.85
C THR A 51 -3.38 -2.85 -4.11
N ILE A 52 -3.62 -2.12 -5.19
CA ILE A 52 -2.90 -2.27 -6.45
C ILE A 52 -1.52 -1.64 -6.29
N ALA A 53 -0.47 -2.46 -6.28
CA ALA A 53 0.91 -2.02 -6.10
C ALA A 53 1.55 -1.50 -7.40
N SER A 54 1.04 -1.90 -8.57
CA SER A 54 1.44 -1.32 -9.86
C SER A 54 0.87 0.08 -10.04
N ALA A 55 1.52 0.89 -10.87
CA ALA A 55 0.98 2.19 -11.26
C ALA A 55 0.00 2.07 -12.45
N PRO A 56 -0.93 3.03 -12.63
CA PRO A 56 -1.95 2.97 -13.69
C PRO A 56 -1.43 2.85 -15.13
N HIS A 57 -0.20 3.23 -15.40
CA HIS A 57 0.43 3.12 -16.71
C HIS A 57 1.09 1.75 -16.97
N GLU A 58 1.23 0.92 -15.94
CA GLU A 58 1.85 -0.40 -16.07
C GLU A 58 0.85 -1.41 -16.67
N PRO A 59 1.32 -2.31 -17.56
CA PRO A 59 0.41 -3.21 -18.28
C PRO A 59 -0.15 -4.34 -17.43
N LEU A 60 0.46 -4.63 -16.29
CA LEU A 60 0.04 -5.69 -15.37
C LEU A 60 -0.38 -5.09 -14.03
N LEU A 61 -1.46 -5.60 -13.46
CA LEU A 61 -1.82 -5.33 -12.08
C LEU A 61 -0.95 -6.18 -11.16
N GLN A 62 -0.31 -5.52 -10.19
CA GLN A 62 0.51 -6.16 -9.17
C GLN A 62 -0.21 -6.12 -7.83
N PHE A 63 -0.33 -7.30 -7.20
CA PHE A 63 -0.82 -7.44 -5.84
C PHE A 63 0.26 -8.11 -4.99
N THR A 64 0.56 -7.54 -3.83
CA THR A 64 1.64 -8.04 -2.96
C THR A 64 1.07 -8.45 -1.62
N THR A 65 1.44 -9.64 -1.14
CA THR A 65 0.97 -10.16 0.14
C THR A 65 1.98 -11.06 0.83
N ILE A 66 1.83 -11.23 2.13
CA ILE A 66 2.52 -12.27 2.91
C ILE A 66 1.76 -13.57 2.70
N ILE A 67 2.44 -14.62 2.24
CA ILE A 67 1.85 -15.95 2.13
C ILE A 67 1.75 -16.58 3.51
N GLY A 68 0.52 -16.88 3.91
CA GLY A 68 0.16 -17.51 5.16
C GLY A 68 -0.70 -18.75 4.95
N PRO A 69 -1.22 -19.36 6.03
CA PRO A 69 -1.95 -20.63 5.98
C PRO A 69 -3.36 -20.54 5.43
N SER A 70 -3.93 -19.34 5.23
CA SER A 70 -5.33 -19.20 4.79
C SER A 70 -5.58 -19.84 3.43
N HIS A 71 -6.76 -20.43 3.23
CA HIS A 71 -7.16 -21.06 1.98
C HIS A 71 -7.01 -20.14 0.77
N PHE A 72 -7.39 -18.88 0.92
CA PHE A 72 -7.22 -17.87 -0.12
C PHE A 72 -5.76 -17.71 -0.53
N LYS A 73 -4.85 -17.47 0.43
CA LYS A 73 -3.43 -17.23 0.16
C LYS A 73 -2.73 -18.47 -0.38
N GLN A 74 -3.10 -19.65 0.09
CA GLN A 74 -2.59 -20.92 -0.45
C GLN A 74 -3.06 -21.13 -1.90
N LYS A 75 -4.32 -20.82 -2.20
CA LYS A 75 -4.84 -20.90 -3.56
C LYS A 75 -4.16 -19.88 -4.47
N LEU A 76 -4.03 -18.62 -4.03
CA LEU A 76 -3.31 -17.58 -4.76
C LEU A 76 -1.87 -18.01 -5.07
N ASN A 77 -1.16 -18.57 -4.07
CA ASN A 77 0.21 -19.05 -4.24
C ASN A 77 0.33 -20.25 -5.19
N SER A 78 -0.73 -21.04 -5.37
CA SER A 78 -0.77 -22.21 -6.24
C SER A 78 -1.16 -21.90 -7.70
N LEU A 79 -1.50 -20.65 -8.03
CA LEU A 79 -1.88 -20.26 -9.38
C LEU A 79 -0.78 -20.58 -10.40
N LYS A 80 -1.21 -21.03 -11.57
CA LYS A 80 -0.35 -21.27 -12.73
C LYS A 80 -0.62 -20.24 -13.81
N THR A 81 0.41 -19.85 -14.53
CA THR A 81 0.28 -18.91 -15.66
C THR A 81 -0.87 -19.29 -16.58
N GLY A 82 -1.69 -18.30 -16.90
CA GLY A 82 -2.89 -18.44 -17.73
C GLY A 82 -4.17 -18.75 -16.97
N GLN A 83 -4.13 -19.05 -15.66
CA GLN A 83 -5.34 -19.20 -14.87
C GLN A 83 -6.00 -17.85 -14.62
N GLU A 84 -7.32 -17.86 -14.55
CA GLU A 84 -8.14 -16.66 -14.39
C GLU A 84 -8.70 -16.57 -12.98
N VAL A 85 -8.85 -15.33 -12.51
CA VAL A 85 -9.51 -14.98 -11.24
C VAL A 85 -10.48 -13.83 -11.52
N GLU A 86 -11.56 -13.78 -10.75
CA GLU A 86 -12.49 -12.66 -10.81
C GLU A 86 -12.00 -11.52 -9.91
N ALA A 87 -12.28 -10.29 -10.34
CA ALA A 87 -12.02 -9.10 -9.54
C ALA A 87 -13.17 -8.10 -9.69
N ASP A 88 -13.48 -7.41 -8.60
CA ASP A 88 -14.51 -6.39 -8.53
C ASP A 88 -14.18 -5.30 -7.50
N GLN A 89 -15.14 -4.42 -7.18
CA GLN A 89 -15.01 -3.41 -6.13
C GLN A 89 -13.74 -2.55 -6.24
N LEU A 90 -13.40 -2.10 -7.47
CA LEU A 90 -12.35 -1.08 -7.62
C LEU A 90 -12.74 0.17 -6.83
N GLY A 91 -11.89 0.58 -5.89
CA GLY A 91 -12.20 1.70 -5.01
C GLY A 91 -11.03 2.14 -4.13
N GLY A 92 -11.36 2.97 -3.15
CA GLY A 92 -10.41 3.55 -2.19
C GLY A 92 -10.14 5.02 -2.44
N ASP A 93 -9.96 5.77 -1.36
CA ASP A 93 -9.65 7.20 -1.34
C ASP A 93 -8.21 7.50 -0.91
N PHE A 94 -7.41 6.45 -0.77
CA PHE A 94 -5.98 6.53 -0.45
C PHE A 94 -5.17 6.93 -1.68
N THR A 95 -5.54 8.03 -2.31
CA THR A 95 -4.98 8.50 -3.56
C THR A 95 -4.18 9.79 -3.39
N TRP A 96 -3.22 10.01 -4.29
CA TRP A 96 -2.40 11.21 -4.30
C TRP A 96 -3.20 12.51 -4.48
N GLU A 97 -4.24 12.48 -5.31
CA GLU A 97 -5.00 13.65 -5.73
C GLU A 97 -6.00 14.16 -4.69
N ALA A 98 -6.33 13.33 -3.70
CA ALA A 98 -7.31 13.67 -2.68
C ALA A 98 -6.70 14.58 -1.61
N VAL A 99 -6.64 15.88 -1.89
CA VAL A 99 -6.26 16.93 -0.93
C VAL A 99 -7.51 17.50 -0.26
N PRO A 100 -7.58 17.56 1.08
CA PRO A 100 -8.66 18.25 1.76
C PRO A 100 -8.80 19.70 1.29
N SER A 101 -10.03 20.16 1.07
CA SER A 101 -10.33 21.51 0.55
C SER A 101 -9.79 22.67 1.42
N ALA A 102 -9.45 22.39 2.67
CA ALA A 102 -8.86 23.35 3.60
C ALA A 102 -7.37 23.62 3.34
N LEU A 103 -6.71 22.78 2.51
CA LEU A 103 -5.29 22.91 2.18
C LEU A 103 -5.18 23.31 0.70
N SER A 104 -4.39 24.35 0.42
CA SER A 104 -4.10 24.71 -0.97
C SER A 104 -3.21 23.64 -1.61
N ASN A 105 -3.39 23.35 -2.90
CA ASN A 105 -2.58 22.36 -3.62
C ASN A 105 -1.10 22.73 -3.72
N ASP A 106 -0.75 24.01 -3.60
CA ASP A 106 0.61 24.51 -3.69
C ASP A 106 1.34 24.35 -2.35
N GLY A 107 2.31 23.44 -2.32
CA GLY A 107 3.20 23.25 -1.17
C GLY A 107 2.69 22.29 -0.09
N VAL A 108 1.60 21.55 -0.33
CA VAL A 108 1.13 20.52 0.61
C VAL A 108 2.18 19.42 0.75
N LYS A 109 2.67 19.24 1.98
CA LYS A 109 3.58 18.15 2.34
C LYS A 109 2.78 16.89 2.65
N ARG A 110 3.30 15.75 2.23
CA ARG A 110 2.69 14.44 2.49
C ARG A 110 3.61 13.60 3.35
N LEU A 111 3.03 13.01 4.38
CA LEU A 111 3.71 12.06 5.24
C LEU A 111 3.14 10.67 4.97
N PHE A 112 3.94 9.82 4.37
CA PHE A 112 3.66 8.42 4.13
C PHE A 112 4.19 7.60 5.31
N ILE A 113 3.37 6.76 5.92
CA ILE A 113 3.75 5.89 7.02
C ILE A 113 3.35 4.46 6.67
N ALA A 114 4.35 3.66 6.32
CA ALA A 114 4.17 2.30 5.86
C ALA A 114 4.62 1.28 6.91
N GLY A 115 3.76 0.30 7.20
CA GLY A 115 4.08 -0.87 8.03
C GLY A 115 4.18 -2.14 7.18
N GLY A 116 5.39 -2.70 6.98
CA GLY A 116 5.60 -3.92 6.20
C GLY A 116 5.02 -3.83 4.79
N ILE A 117 4.08 -4.73 4.42
CA ILE A 117 3.43 -4.73 3.09
C ILE A 117 2.49 -3.53 2.86
N GLY A 118 2.19 -2.72 3.88
CA GLY A 118 1.49 -1.44 3.72
C GLY A 118 2.24 -0.43 2.86
N ILE A 119 3.40 -0.80 2.33
CA ILE A 119 4.13 -0.02 1.32
C ILE A 119 3.42 0.01 -0.05
N THR A 120 2.52 -0.93 -0.34
CA THR A 120 1.93 -1.13 -1.67
C THR A 120 1.20 0.09 -2.26
N PRO A 121 0.35 0.84 -1.55
CA PRO A 121 -0.28 2.03 -2.10
C PRO A 121 0.75 3.13 -2.42
N TYR A 122 1.77 3.28 -1.59
CA TYR A 122 2.83 4.27 -1.85
C TYR A 122 3.67 3.91 -3.05
N LEU A 123 3.95 2.60 -3.23
CA LEU A 123 4.69 2.13 -4.41
C LEU A 123 3.95 2.50 -5.70
N SER A 124 2.64 2.25 -5.75
CA SER A 124 1.78 2.66 -6.87
C SER A 124 1.84 4.17 -7.13
N ILE A 125 1.72 4.98 -6.08
CA ILE A 125 1.78 6.45 -6.15
C ILE A 125 3.16 6.93 -6.62
N ILE A 126 4.24 6.43 -6.02
CA ILE A 126 5.62 6.83 -6.35
C ILE A 126 5.94 6.50 -7.81
N ARG A 127 5.65 5.28 -8.27
CA ARG A 127 5.83 4.86 -9.67
C ARG A 127 5.05 5.76 -10.64
N TYR A 128 3.80 6.08 -10.28
CA TYR A 128 2.95 6.94 -11.10
C TYR A 128 3.52 8.36 -11.22
N LEU A 129 3.96 8.98 -10.12
CA LEU A 129 4.52 10.31 -10.11
C LEU A 129 5.85 10.39 -10.88
N ILE A 130 6.72 9.41 -10.71
CA ILE A 130 7.97 9.29 -11.50
C ILE A 130 7.65 9.21 -13.00
N HIS A 131 6.71 8.35 -13.39
CA HIS A 131 6.28 8.23 -14.80
C HIS A 131 5.74 9.57 -15.35
N LYS A 132 4.98 10.30 -14.55
CA LYS A 132 4.44 11.62 -14.92
C LYS A 132 5.46 12.74 -14.84
N GLN A 133 6.69 12.47 -14.38
CA GLN A 133 7.72 13.48 -14.12
C GLN A 133 7.22 14.57 -13.16
N GLN A 134 6.41 14.19 -12.19
CA GLN A 134 5.87 15.07 -11.16
C GLN A 134 6.65 14.88 -9.85
N PRO A 135 7.01 15.97 -9.13
CA PRO A 135 7.72 15.85 -7.86
C PRO A 135 6.86 15.17 -6.81
N ILE A 136 7.47 14.22 -6.08
CA ILE A 136 6.78 13.42 -5.06
C ILE A 136 6.48 14.26 -3.80
N ASN A 137 7.40 15.17 -3.41
CA ASN A 137 7.22 16.05 -2.24
C ASN A 137 6.65 15.34 -1.00
N ALA A 138 7.21 14.20 -0.65
CA ALA A 138 6.75 13.39 0.46
C ALA A 138 7.90 12.91 1.36
N THR A 139 7.57 12.70 2.63
CA THR A 139 8.43 11.96 3.56
C THR A 139 7.80 10.60 3.81
N LEU A 140 8.53 9.52 3.59
CA LEU A 140 8.11 8.14 3.86
C LEU A 140 8.82 7.62 5.12
N LEU A 141 8.04 7.25 6.13
CA LEU A 141 8.50 6.49 7.29
C LEU A 141 8.18 5.02 7.04
N TYR A 142 9.19 4.20 6.77
CA TYR A 142 9.00 2.80 6.41
C TYR A 142 9.43 1.88 7.56
N ALA A 143 8.44 1.32 8.26
CA ALA A 143 8.62 0.47 9.44
C ALA A 143 8.37 -1.01 9.14
N GLY A 144 9.10 -1.89 9.83
CA GLY A 144 8.92 -3.34 9.78
C GLY A 144 10.24 -4.08 9.84
N LYS A 145 10.20 -5.36 10.12
CA LYS A 145 11.39 -6.22 10.10
C LYS A 145 11.92 -6.34 8.67
N ASN A 146 13.24 -6.49 8.53
CA ASN A 146 13.88 -6.55 7.20
C ASN A 146 13.27 -7.61 6.29
N GLU A 147 12.98 -8.81 6.82
CA GLU A 147 12.35 -9.90 6.09
C GLU A 147 10.87 -9.68 5.70
N LYS A 148 10.29 -8.55 6.08
CA LYS A 148 8.90 -8.16 5.79
C LYS A 148 8.76 -6.77 5.16
N ARG A 149 9.89 -6.17 4.73
CA ARG A 149 9.91 -4.88 4.04
C ARG A 149 10.31 -5.06 2.57
N PRO A 150 9.35 -5.32 1.68
CA PRO A 150 9.65 -5.41 0.24
C PRO A 150 10.00 -4.04 -0.35
N PHE A 151 10.58 -4.06 -1.55
CA PHE A 151 10.81 -2.89 -2.42
C PHE A 151 11.80 -1.84 -1.89
N VAL A 152 12.63 -2.16 -0.89
CA VAL A 152 13.59 -1.19 -0.31
C VAL A 152 14.53 -0.63 -1.38
N GLU A 153 15.12 -1.49 -2.23
CA GLU A 153 16.02 -1.08 -3.31
C GLU A 153 15.32 -0.20 -4.36
N GLU A 154 14.06 -0.51 -4.69
CA GLU A 154 13.27 0.30 -5.61
C GLU A 154 12.96 1.69 -5.02
N LEU A 155 12.68 1.75 -3.73
CA LEU A 155 12.46 3.01 -3.02
C LEU A 155 13.73 3.87 -2.96
N HIS A 156 14.91 3.26 -2.75
CA HIS A 156 16.18 3.98 -2.83
C HIS A 156 16.43 4.54 -4.25
N THR A 157 16.15 3.74 -5.28
CA THR A 157 16.22 4.20 -6.67
C THR A 157 15.25 5.36 -6.92
N ALA A 158 14.05 5.33 -6.33
CA ALA A 158 13.09 6.43 -6.46
C ALA A 158 13.61 7.74 -5.85
N VAL A 159 14.35 7.68 -4.73
CA VAL A 159 15.01 8.86 -4.13
C VAL A 159 16.11 9.42 -5.03
N GLU A 160 16.86 8.56 -5.72
CA GLU A 160 17.88 9.00 -6.70
C GLU A 160 17.25 9.73 -7.90
N ILE A 161 16.06 9.26 -8.34
CA ILE A 161 15.30 9.89 -9.45
C ILE A 161 14.65 11.19 -9.00
N ASP A 162 14.04 11.21 -7.81
CA ASP A 162 13.36 12.37 -7.26
C ASP A 162 13.79 12.63 -5.81
N PRO A 163 14.77 13.53 -5.59
CA PRO A 163 15.26 13.88 -4.25
C PRO A 163 14.23 14.59 -3.35
N THR A 164 13.03 14.93 -3.86
CA THR A 164 11.94 15.46 -3.03
C THR A 164 11.23 14.37 -2.21
N LEU A 165 11.49 13.10 -2.52
CA LEU A 165 11.13 11.96 -1.69
C LEU A 165 12.20 11.74 -0.61
N ILE A 166 11.82 11.84 0.64
CA ILE A 166 12.70 11.56 1.79
C ILE A 166 12.24 10.25 2.43
N ILE A 167 13.15 9.31 2.64
CA ILE A 167 12.83 8.03 3.27
C ILE A 167 13.57 7.89 4.61
N LYS A 168 12.84 7.46 5.64
CA LYS A 168 13.38 7.04 6.93
C LYS A 168 12.93 5.62 7.22
N GLU A 169 13.87 4.73 7.47
CA GLU A 169 13.65 3.31 7.68
C GLU A 169 13.74 2.93 9.15
N TYR A 170 12.82 2.07 9.60
CA TYR A 170 12.74 1.53 10.96
C TYR A 170 12.71 0.00 10.88
N SER A 171 13.91 -0.60 10.78
CA SER A 171 14.05 -2.06 10.59
C SER A 171 14.15 -2.84 11.91
N GLU A 172 14.72 -2.24 12.94
CA GLU A 172 15.01 -2.90 14.23
C GLU A 172 14.15 -2.35 15.36
N THR A 173 13.63 -1.14 15.20
CA THR A 173 12.83 -0.45 16.21
C THR A 173 11.40 -0.27 15.73
N ARG A 174 10.45 -0.42 16.63
CA ARG A 174 9.06 -0.10 16.33
C ARG A 174 8.93 1.42 16.14
N LEU A 175 8.30 1.84 15.06
CA LEU A 175 7.90 3.24 14.88
C LEU A 175 6.82 3.58 15.92
N THR A 176 7.12 4.52 16.80
CA THR A 176 6.21 5.04 17.82
C THR A 176 5.80 6.47 17.47
N LEU A 177 4.72 6.96 18.08
CA LEU A 177 4.29 8.35 17.93
C LEU A 177 5.38 9.35 18.34
N GLU A 178 6.10 9.06 19.42
CA GLU A 178 7.22 9.89 19.89
C GLU A 178 8.32 9.98 18.84
N GLN A 179 8.70 8.81 18.24
CA GLN A 179 9.71 8.76 17.19
C GLN A 179 9.24 9.49 15.93
N LEU A 180 7.96 9.31 15.54
CA LEU A 180 7.36 10.03 14.42
C LEU A 180 7.48 11.55 14.59
N LYS A 181 7.09 12.08 15.73
CA LYS A 181 7.15 13.53 16.03
C LYS A 181 8.58 14.06 16.05
N LYS A 182 9.52 13.27 16.56
CA LYS A 182 10.95 13.62 16.55
C LYS A 182 11.49 13.69 15.12
N ASP A 183 11.09 12.76 14.26
CA ASP A 183 11.61 12.64 12.91
C ASP A 183 10.90 13.53 11.89
N VAL A 184 9.65 13.91 12.19
CA VAL A 184 8.82 14.81 11.37
C VAL A 184 8.30 15.93 12.26
N PRO A 185 9.13 16.92 12.57
CA PRO A 185 8.68 18.09 13.32
C PRO A 185 7.65 18.87 12.49
N ASN A 186 6.66 19.46 13.17
CA ASN A 186 5.53 20.19 12.56
C ASN A 186 4.66 19.30 11.65
N VAL A 187 4.39 18.06 12.11
CA VAL A 187 3.53 17.10 11.39
C VAL A 187 2.15 17.68 11.05
N GLU A 188 1.68 18.67 11.80
CA GLU A 188 0.41 19.36 11.59
C GLU A 188 0.28 20.07 10.23
N HIS A 189 1.37 20.25 9.50
CA HIS A 189 1.40 20.82 8.16
C HIS A 189 1.35 19.76 7.05
N TYR A 190 1.16 18.49 7.42
CA TYR A 190 1.14 17.39 6.46
C TYR A 190 -0.27 16.82 6.27
N ILE A 191 -0.50 16.23 5.09
CA ILE A 191 -1.50 15.17 4.95
C ILE A 191 -0.80 13.86 5.31
N VAL A 192 -1.35 13.14 6.28
CA VAL A 192 -0.78 11.88 6.76
C VAL A 192 -1.50 10.71 6.09
N TYR A 193 -0.73 9.81 5.53
CA TYR A 193 -1.19 8.55 4.95
C TYR A 193 -0.64 7.42 5.81
N LEU A 194 -1.51 6.57 6.32
CA LEU A 194 -1.19 5.44 7.20
C LEU A 194 -1.59 4.13 6.52
N ALA A 195 -0.63 3.27 6.23
CA ALA A 195 -0.89 1.96 5.64
C ALA A 195 -0.08 0.84 6.33
N GLY A 196 -0.75 -0.27 6.62
CA GLY A 196 -0.16 -1.40 7.33
C GLY A 196 -1.22 -2.24 8.01
N SER A 197 -0.85 -2.94 9.09
CA SER A 197 -1.88 -3.61 9.90
C SER A 197 -2.80 -2.59 10.58
N GLN A 198 -4.05 -2.96 10.79
CA GLN A 198 -5.05 -2.13 11.47
C GLN A 198 -4.49 -1.59 12.80
N ALA A 199 -3.98 -2.47 13.66
CA ALA A 199 -3.42 -2.06 14.96
C ALA A 199 -2.24 -1.08 14.85
N PHE A 200 -1.41 -1.17 13.79
CA PHE A 200 -0.32 -0.23 13.54
C PHE A 200 -0.86 1.14 13.11
N SER A 201 -1.79 1.14 12.16
CA SER A 201 -2.35 2.37 11.59
C SER A 201 -3.22 3.12 12.60
N GLU A 202 -4.07 2.40 13.34
CA GLU A 202 -4.92 2.99 14.38
C GLU A 202 -4.09 3.57 15.53
N ALA A 203 -3.10 2.84 16.05
CA ALA A 203 -2.28 3.32 17.16
C ALA A 203 -1.55 4.65 16.85
N LEU A 204 -1.05 4.80 15.62
CA LEU A 204 -0.39 6.05 15.21
C LEU A 204 -1.41 7.15 14.91
N GLY A 205 -2.49 6.82 14.22
CA GLY A 205 -3.50 7.80 13.84
C GLY A 205 -4.31 8.33 15.03
N GLU A 206 -4.73 7.46 15.95
CA GLU A 206 -5.41 7.88 17.17
C GLU A 206 -4.49 8.71 18.06
N GLY A 207 -3.22 8.30 18.21
CA GLY A 207 -2.24 9.09 18.94
C GLY A 207 -2.02 10.49 18.36
N LEU A 208 -2.00 10.63 17.02
CA LEU A 208 -1.94 11.94 16.37
C LEU A 208 -3.20 12.77 16.67
N ILE A 209 -4.39 12.17 16.61
CA ILE A 209 -5.68 12.85 16.90
C ILE A 209 -5.76 13.28 18.35
N GLU A 210 -5.34 12.45 19.30
CA GLU A 210 -5.27 12.78 20.73
C GLU A 210 -4.33 13.97 20.98
N ASP A 211 -3.27 14.11 20.20
CA ASP A 211 -2.36 15.25 20.21
C ASP A 211 -2.87 16.49 19.45
N GLY A 212 -4.13 16.46 18.97
CA GLY A 212 -4.79 17.58 18.30
C GLY A 212 -4.62 17.64 16.78
N PHE A 213 -4.08 16.57 16.14
CA PHE A 213 -3.98 16.52 14.68
C PHE A 213 -5.38 16.39 14.04
N PRO A 214 -5.68 17.14 12.97
CA PRO A 214 -7.00 17.09 12.33
C PRO A 214 -7.27 15.73 11.68
N ARG A 215 -8.31 15.03 12.13
CA ARG A 215 -8.68 13.70 11.61
C ARG A 215 -8.90 13.68 10.10
N GLN A 216 -9.46 14.74 9.52
CA GLN A 216 -9.68 14.86 8.07
C GLN A 216 -8.40 14.94 7.24
N GLN A 217 -7.25 15.13 7.86
CA GLN A 217 -5.94 15.12 7.20
C GLN A 217 -5.23 13.76 7.31
N ILE A 218 -5.88 12.76 7.93
CA ILE A 218 -5.36 11.39 8.02
C ILE A 218 -6.13 10.50 7.05
N LYS A 219 -5.41 9.77 6.21
CA LYS A 219 -5.92 8.74 5.32
C LYS A 219 -5.41 7.38 5.75
N TYR A 220 -6.25 6.37 5.68
CA TYR A 220 -5.92 5.01 6.08
C TYR A 220 -6.07 4.04 4.91
N ASP A 221 -5.12 3.11 4.79
CA ASP A 221 -5.21 1.92 3.93
C ASP A 221 -4.95 0.68 4.79
N TYR A 222 -6.01 0.18 5.40
CA TYR A 222 -6.08 -1.14 6.01
C TYR A 222 -7.49 -1.68 5.81
N PHE A 223 -7.61 -3.01 5.81
CA PHE A 223 -8.88 -3.67 5.59
C PHE A 223 -9.36 -4.32 6.89
N ASP A 224 -10.55 -3.89 7.37
CA ASP A 224 -11.17 -4.41 8.58
C ASP A 224 -11.53 -5.89 8.43
N GLY A 225 -11.43 -6.65 9.52
CA GLY A 225 -11.92 -8.02 9.60
C GLY A 225 -10.99 -9.08 9.01
N TYR A 226 -9.85 -8.74 8.46
CA TYR A 226 -8.81 -9.70 8.06
C TYR A 226 -7.90 -10.08 9.24
N VAL A 227 -8.49 -10.32 10.40
CA VAL A 227 -7.81 -11.11 11.45
C VAL A 227 -7.69 -12.51 10.91
N ASP A 228 -6.55 -13.17 11.12
CA ASP A 228 -6.30 -14.57 10.73
C ASP A 228 -7.29 -15.50 11.45
N LEU A 229 -8.56 -15.48 11.01
CA LEU A 229 -9.63 -16.34 11.51
C LEU A 229 -9.64 -17.73 10.83
N GLU A 230 -8.62 -18.00 10.00
CA GLU A 230 -8.50 -19.26 9.29
C GLU A 230 -7.29 -20.03 9.82
N TYR A 231 -7.54 -20.83 10.85
CA TYR A 231 -6.69 -21.94 11.24
C TYR A 231 -7.23 -23.22 10.60
#